data_e7ddc395925e5cb3c4a9a2f001958128
#
_entry.id   e7ddc395925e5cb3c4a9a2f001958128
#
_cell.length_a   1.000
_cell.length_b   1.000
_cell.length_c   1.000
_cell.angle_alpha   90.00
_cell.angle_beta   90.00
_cell.angle_gamma   90.00
#
_symmetry.space_group_name_H-M   'P 1'
#
loop_
_entity.id
_entity.type
_entity.pdbx_description
1 polymer ?
#
loop_
_entity_poly.entity_id
_entity_poly.type
_entity_poly.pdbx_seq_one_letter_code
_entity_poly.pdbx_strand_id
1 'polypeptide(L)'
;MIDYTLENGLQLIRLKYGRKATLEKCKEELQELIEALEKRDMENIHEEVADVYIILSHIKAYYNISDDEIKERQQYKVKRQLKRMKQER
;
A
#
# COMPACT_ATOMS: atom_id res chain seq x y z
N MET A 1 9.70 28.20 -5.11
CA MET A 1 9.81 26.94 -5.87
C MET A 1 9.05 25.85 -5.15
N ILE A 2 8.17 25.17 -5.87
CA ILE A 2 7.41 24.06 -5.28
C ILE A 2 8.32 22.84 -5.21
N ASP A 3 8.40 22.24 -4.03
CA ASP A 3 9.14 21.00 -3.84
C ASP A 3 8.25 19.83 -4.21
N TYR A 4 8.58 19.16 -5.31
CA TYR A 4 7.81 18.02 -5.82
C TYR A 4 8.37 16.67 -5.32
N THR A 5 8.74 16.60 -4.04
CA THR A 5 9.07 15.31 -3.47
C THR A 5 7.85 14.38 -3.56
N LEU A 6 8.09 13.09 -3.59
CA LEU A 6 7.01 12.10 -3.61
C LEU A 6 6.04 12.34 -2.44
N GLU A 7 6.57 12.56 -1.25
CA GLU A 7 5.76 12.77 -0.05
C GLU A 7 4.88 14.02 -0.15
N ASN A 8 5.44 15.14 -0.61
CA ASN A 8 4.67 16.37 -0.80
C ASN A 8 3.58 16.19 -1.85
N GLY A 9 3.89 15.50 -2.94
CA GLY A 9 2.92 15.21 -3.99
C GLY A 9 1.74 14.41 -3.47
N LEU A 10 1.99 13.38 -2.67
CA LEU A 10 0.95 12.55 -2.08
C LEU A 10 0.06 13.37 -1.14
N GLN A 11 0.66 14.26 -0.34
CA GLN A 11 -0.10 15.15 0.53
C GLN A 11 -1.01 16.09 -0.26
N LEU A 12 -0.52 16.67 -1.35
CA LEU A 12 -1.31 17.55 -2.21
C LEU A 12 -2.50 16.83 -2.83
N ILE A 13 -2.32 15.57 -3.23
CA ILE A 13 -3.40 14.75 -3.77
C ILE A 13 -4.49 14.55 -2.72
N ARG A 14 -4.11 14.20 -1.49
CA ARG A 14 -5.08 14.03 -0.40
C ARG A 14 -5.84 15.32 -0.10
N LEU A 15 -5.14 16.45 -0.11
CA LEU A 15 -5.77 17.76 0.14
C LEU A 15 -6.79 18.11 -0.94
N LYS A 16 -6.48 17.79 -2.19
CA LYS A 16 -7.37 18.11 -3.31
C LYS A 16 -8.64 17.24 -3.34
N TYR A 17 -8.48 15.94 -3.22
CA TYR A 17 -9.59 15.01 -3.42
C TYR A 17 -10.32 14.63 -2.13
N GLY A 18 -9.66 14.73 -0.99
CA GLY A 18 -10.25 14.44 0.30
C GLY A 18 -10.27 12.96 0.65
N ARG A 19 -10.63 12.68 1.89
CA ARG A 19 -10.58 11.33 2.46
C ARG A 19 -11.44 10.32 1.71
N LYS A 20 -12.70 10.63 1.49
CA LYS A 20 -13.65 9.69 0.88
C LYS A 20 -13.20 9.27 -0.52
N ALA A 21 -12.92 10.23 -1.39
CA ALA A 21 -12.51 9.96 -2.76
C ALA A 21 -11.17 9.21 -2.83
N THR A 22 -10.21 9.61 -1.98
CA THR A 22 -8.91 8.97 -1.93
C THR A 22 -9.03 7.51 -1.49
N LEU A 23 -9.82 7.22 -0.45
CA LEU A 23 -9.99 5.85 0.02
C LEU A 23 -10.75 4.97 -0.97
N GLU A 24 -11.72 5.53 -1.68
CA GLU A 24 -12.40 4.80 -2.75
C GLU A 24 -11.43 4.45 -3.88
N LYS A 25 -10.55 5.38 -4.24
CA LYS A 25 -9.51 5.12 -5.23
C LYS A 25 -8.53 4.02 -4.76
N CYS A 26 -8.21 3.99 -3.48
CA CYS A 26 -7.37 2.94 -2.92
C CYS A 26 -7.97 1.55 -3.14
N LYS A 27 -9.27 1.42 -2.95
CA LYS A 27 -9.97 0.14 -3.17
C LYS A 27 -9.90 -0.28 -4.64
N GLU A 28 -10.08 0.65 -5.55
CA GLU A 28 -9.98 0.39 -6.99
C GLU A 28 -8.60 -0.11 -7.38
N GLU A 29 -7.55 0.54 -6.87
CA GLU A 29 -6.17 0.16 -7.19
C GLU A 29 -5.82 -1.23 -6.64
N LEU A 30 -6.33 -1.58 -5.47
CA LEU A 30 -6.12 -2.93 -4.93
C LEU A 30 -6.78 -3.99 -5.82
N GLN A 31 -7.97 -3.71 -6.32
CA GLN A 31 -8.67 -4.61 -7.22
C GLN A 31 -7.93 -4.76 -8.55
N GLU A 32 -7.36 -3.69 -9.07
CA GLU A 32 -6.56 -3.71 -10.29
C GLU A 32 -5.31 -4.58 -10.13
N LEU A 33 -4.67 -4.55 -8.95
CA LEU A 33 -3.53 -5.44 -8.69
C LEU A 33 -3.96 -6.91 -8.70
N ILE A 34 -5.09 -7.22 -8.07
CA ILE A 34 -5.64 -8.58 -8.07
C ILE A 34 -5.84 -9.06 -9.51
N GLU A 35 -6.47 -8.24 -10.35
CA GLU A 35 -6.71 -8.58 -11.75
C GLU A 35 -5.42 -8.76 -12.55
N ALA A 36 -4.44 -7.89 -12.33
CA ALA A 36 -3.14 -8.00 -12.99
C ALA A 36 -2.43 -9.31 -12.64
N LEU A 37 -2.49 -9.72 -11.36
CA LEU A 37 -1.92 -10.98 -10.91
C LEU A 37 -2.64 -12.19 -11.54
N GLU A 38 -3.95 -12.15 -11.65
CA GLU A 38 -4.74 -13.21 -12.26
C GLU A 38 -4.40 -13.39 -13.75
N LYS A 39 -4.20 -12.28 -14.45
CA LYS A 39 -3.85 -12.28 -15.87
C LYS A 39 -2.36 -12.56 -16.14
N ARG A 40 -1.53 -12.52 -15.12
CA ARG A 40 -0.08 -12.67 -15.20
C ARG A 40 0.57 -11.68 -16.16
N ASP A 41 0.04 -10.48 -16.22
CA ASP A 41 0.54 -9.39 -17.05
C ASP A 41 1.67 -8.66 -16.32
N MET A 42 2.90 -9.00 -16.66
CA MET A 42 4.10 -8.49 -15.96
C MET A 42 4.21 -6.98 -15.97
N GLU A 43 3.91 -6.35 -17.08
CA GLU A 43 3.97 -4.89 -17.20
C GLU A 43 2.95 -4.22 -16.28
N ASN A 44 1.70 -4.69 -16.31
CA ASN A 44 0.65 -4.21 -15.42
C ASN A 44 0.96 -4.48 -13.95
N ILE A 45 1.54 -5.63 -13.63
CA ILE A 45 1.93 -5.94 -12.25
C ILE A 45 2.91 -4.90 -11.72
N HIS A 46 3.90 -4.51 -12.51
CA HIS A 46 4.85 -3.45 -12.11
C HIS A 46 4.13 -2.14 -11.81
N GLU A 47 3.25 -1.72 -12.72
CA GLU A 47 2.48 -0.48 -12.54
C GLU A 47 1.59 -0.54 -11.31
N GLU A 48 0.87 -1.65 -11.13
CA GLU A 48 -0.06 -1.79 -10.00
C GLU A 48 0.66 -1.91 -8.67
N VAL A 49 1.86 -2.50 -8.62
CA VAL A 49 2.66 -2.52 -7.40
C VAL A 49 3.06 -1.10 -6.99
N ALA A 50 3.47 -0.26 -7.96
CA ALA A 50 3.77 1.14 -7.68
C ALA A 50 2.55 1.87 -7.12
N ASP A 51 1.38 1.66 -7.72
CA ASP A 51 0.13 2.26 -7.26
C ASP A 51 -0.23 1.80 -5.85
N VAL A 52 -0.03 0.52 -5.53
CA VAL A 52 -0.30 0.00 -4.18
C VAL A 52 0.61 0.65 -3.13
N TYR A 53 1.88 0.87 -3.43
CA TYR A 53 2.75 1.61 -2.51
C TYR A 53 2.22 3.02 -2.27
N ILE A 54 1.71 3.68 -3.30
CA ILE A 54 1.10 5.01 -3.17
C ILE A 54 -0.14 4.96 -2.27
N ILE A 55 -1.06 4.03 -2.52
CA ILE A 55 -2.29 3.94 -1.72
C ILE A 55 -2.03 3.57 -0.27
N LEU A 56 -1.00 2.74 -0.01
CA LEU A 56 -0.62 2.44 1.38
C LEU A 56 -0.16 3.70 2.11
N SER A 57 0.53 4.61 1.42
CA SER A 57 0.92 5.90 2.00
C SER A 57 -0.30 6.74 2.36
N HIS A 58 -1.33 6.75 1.52
CA HIS A 58 -2.58 7.46 1.81
C HIS A 58 -3.31 6.87 3.01
N ILE A 59 -3.40 5.55 3.08
CA ILE A 59 -4.06 4.86 4.18
C ILE A 59 -3.33 5.14 5.49
N LYS A 60 -2.01 5.07 5.49
CA LYS A 60 -1.19 5.40 6.68
C LYS A 60 -1.47 6.82 7.17
N ALA A 61 -1.54 7.76 6.23
CA ALA A 61 -1.79 9.16 6.59
C ALA A 61 -3.19 9.35 7.20
N TYR A 62 -4.22 8.77 6.60
CA TYR A 62 -5.59 8.94 7.10
C TYR A 62 -5.86 8.22 8.42
N TYR A 63 -5.22 7.08 8.65
CA TYR A 63 -5.42 6.31 9.87
C TYR A 63 -4.31 6.49 10.89
N ASN A 64 -3.40 7.43 10.63
CA ASN A 64 -2.30 7.77 11.54
C ASN A 64 -1.48 6.56 11.96
N ILE A 65 -1.11 5.74 10.98
CA ILE A 65 -0.30 4.54 11.18
C ILE A 65 1.16 4.86 10.87
N SER A 66 2.06 4.66 11.83
CA SER A 66 3.49 4.91 11.64
C SER A 66 4.20 3.74 10.97
N ASP A 67 5.32 4.03 10.34
CA ASP A 67 6.18 2.99 9.75
C ASP A 67 6.70 2.02 10.82
N ASP A 68 7.00 2.52 12.01
CA ASP A 68 7.46 1.68 13.11
C ASP A 68 6.40 0.69 13.55
N GLU A 69 5.13 1.13 13.64
CA GLU A 69 4.01 0.26 13.96
C GLU A 69 3.83 -0.85 12.92
N ILE A 70 3.96 -0.49 11.65
CA ILE A 70 3.85 -1.44 10.54
C ILE A 70 4.97 -2.47 10.63
N LYS A 71 6.21 -2.01 10.82
CA LYS A 71 7.38 -2.89 10.91
C LYS A 71 7.25 -3.88 12.06
N GLU A 72 6.81 -3.41 13.21
CA GLU A 72 6.58 -4.25 14.39
C GLU A 72 5.55 -5.34 14.10
N ARG A 73 4.44 -4.98 13.47
CA ARG A 73 3.40 -5.93 13.08
C ARG A 73 3.90 -6.94 12.05
N GLN A 74 4.67 -6.47 11.07
CA GLN A 74 5.27 -7.34 10.05
C GLN A 74 6.22 -8.36 10.68
N GLN A 75 7.07 -7.92 11.59
CA GLN A 75 8.02 -8.80 12.28
C GLN A 75 7.29 -9.87 13.07
N TYR A 76 6.25 -9.51 13.79
CA TYR A 76 5.44 -10.45 14.53
C TYR A 76 4.80 -11.51 13.62
N LYS A 77 4.20 -11.08 12.52
CA LYS A 77 3.51 -11.97 11.59
C LYS A 77 4.47 -12.92 10.88
N VAL A 78 5.62 -12.43 10.46
CA VAL A 78 6.64 -13.26 9.82
C VAL A 78 7.17 -14.31 10.80
N LYS A 79 7.48 -13.89 12.02
CA LYS A 79 7.96 -14.80 13.07
C LYS A 79 6.95 -15.92 13.35
N ARG A 80 5.67 -15.55 13.43
CA ARG A 80 4.57 -16.49 13.62
C ARG A 80 4.48 -17.50 12.47
N GLN A 81 4.60 -17.01 11.23
CA GLN A 81 4.54 -17.88 10.05
C GLN A 81 5.73 -18.85 9.99
N LEU A 82 6.91 -18.37 10.30
CA LEU A 82 8.10 -19.22 10.35
C LEU A 82 7.95 -20.34 11.40
N LYS A 83 7.36 -20.02 12.53
CA LYS A 83 7.07 -21.00 13.59
C LYS A 83 6.07 -22.06 13.10
N ARG A 84 5.00 -21.61 12.42
CA ARG A 84 3.99 -22.52 11.85
C ARG A 84 4.59 -23.46 10.80
N MET A 85 5.48 -22.95 9.96
CA MET A 85 6.15 -23.74 8.94
C MET A 85 6.96 -24.91 9.54
N LYS A 86 7.58 -24.69 10.68
CA LYS A 86 8.30 -25.76 11.39
C LYS A 86 7.37 -26.86 11.89
N GLN A 87 6.12 -26.54 12.14
CA GLN A 87 5.12 -27.48 12.64
C GLN A 87 4.38 -28.23 11.52
N GLU A 88 4.51 -27.78 10.28
CA GLU A 88 3.81 -28.33 9.12
C GLU A 88 4.47 -29.55 8.48
N ARG A 89 5.45 -30.14 9.09
CA ARG A 89 6.14 -31.32 8.55
C ARG A 89 5.26 -32.54 8.40
#